data_b53a053b8da4691aba46c23f77bcd090
#
_entry.id   b53a053b8da4691aba46c23f77bcd090
#
_cell.length_a   1.000
_cell.length_b   1.000
_cell.length_c   1.000
_cell.angle_alpha   90.00
_cell.angle_beta   90.00
_cell.angle_gamma   90.00
#
_symmetry.space_group_name_H-M   'P 1'
#
loop_
_entity.id
_entity.type
_entity.pdbx_description
1 polymer ?
#
loop_
_entity_poly.entity_id
_entity_poly.type
_entity_poly.pdbx_seq_one_letter_code
_entity_poly.pdbx_strand_id
1 'polypeptide(L)'
;MTPKAYHRTNMMSDFQIENKGIYLAACSHSPFYKEMKTSLDRYVADLIEYGNPWDLWTKKVNESKDLFSQIINAHKDEIAPHFSVSSAFGSLLGSFKFNERNQILTSDLEYPTTNHIILAQKKFGAEQMLLKHKDYRLSSEQYRLSANIKTRLITAIHVSSLNGFRQNLRELAEIARNSGSEIYVDAYQSAGNTQIDVKKDDIDYLSSGTLKYLLGLPGLAFLYVRKDLIEGLEPSFIGWFSQEFPFRFGPEELRFAHGADRFQSGTWAVPSIYASITGMKTILSIGVDVIRSRVEKLTARAIKTGEEQGLETITPKDEEERGAIVSFVVPNAHDLEARLRLNGIFTSSRDVGIRLAPHFYNTAEEIDTAVEKISQLSRKT
;
A
#
# COMPACT_ATOMS: atom_id res chain seq x y z
N MET A 1 -31.70 6.13 -7.08
CA MET A 1 -30.31 5.69 -7.38
C MET A 1 -30.02 5.86 -8.85
N THR A 2 -28.88 6.42 -9.22
CA THR A 2 -28.45 6.45 -10.62
C THR A 2 -28.12 5.04 -11.10
N PRO A 3 -28.23 4.70 -12.41
CA PRO A 3 -27.85 3.38 -12.92
C PRO A 3 -26.42 2.98 -12.54
N LYS A 4 -25.48 3.93 -12.49
CA LYS A 4 -24.10 3.71 -12.07
C LYS A 4 -23.99 3.34 -10.58
N ALA A 5 -24.77 3.99 -9.69
CA ALA A 5 -24.81 3.68 -8.28
C ALA A 5 -25.42 2.29 -8.00
N TYR A 6 -26.48 1.93 -8.73
CA TYR A 6 -27.09 0.60 -8.66
C TYR A 6 -26.12 -0.52 -9.07
N HIS A 7 -25.38 -0.31 -10.17
CA HIS A 7 -24.35 -1.27 -10.62
C HIS A 7 -23.25 -1.48 -9.59
N ARG A 8 -22.72 -0.40 -8.98
CA ARG A 8 -21.68 -0.46 -7.94
C ARG A 8 -22.16 -1.20 -6.69
N THR A 9 -23.40 -0.97 -6.25
CA THR A 9 -23.98 -1.67 -5.09
C THR A 9 -24.10 -3.17 -5.33
N ASN A 10 -24.54 -3.58 -6.52
CA ASN A 10 -24.65 -5.00 -6.88
C ASN A 10 -23.27 -5.66 -6.91
N MET A 11 -22.25 -5.01 -7.48
CA MET A 11 -20.89 -5.56 -7.47
C MET A 11 -20.34 -5.80 -6.06
N MET A 12 -20.70 -4.95 -5.10
CA MET A 12 -20.27 -5.15 -3.71
C MET A 12 -21.00 -6.34 -3.06
N SER A 13 -22.30 -6.52 -3.34
CA SER A 13 -23.08 -7.65 -2.81
C SER A 13 -22.72 -8.99 -3.46
N ASP A 14 -22.25 -8.97 -4.70
CA ASP A 14 -21.89 -10.17 -5.47
C ASP A 14 -20.46 -10.64 -5.23
N PHE A 15 -19.65 -9.82 -4.53
CA PHE A 15 -18.25 -10.18 -4.20
C PHE A 15 -18.21 -11.33 -3.18
N GLN A 16 -17.70 -12.48 -3.59
CA GLN A 16 -17.69 -13.70 -2.80
C GLN A 16 -16.29 -14.02 -2.28
N ILE A 17 -16.14 -13.92 -0.95
CA ILE A 17 -14.94 -14.35 -0.23
C ILE A 17 -15.01 -15.87 -0.02
N GLU A 18 -13.95 -16.57 -0.39
CA GLU A 18 -13.81 -18.02 -0.18
C GLU A 18 -13.41 -18.39 1.27
N ASN A 19 -12.87 -17.43 2.02
CA ASN A 19 -12.55 -17.63 3.42
C ASN A 19 -13.85 -17.79 4.25
N LYS A 20 -13.93 -18.87 5.04
CA LYS A 20 -15.07 -19.10 5.92
C LYS A 20 -14.97 -18.23 7.17
N GLY A 21 -15.97 -17.38 7.40
CA GLY A 21 -16.06 -16.52 8.58
C GLY A 21 -15.87 -15.04 8.29
N ILE A 22 -15.69 -14.25 9.33
CA ILE A 22 -15.53 -12.78 9.27
C ILE A 22 -14.09 -12.42 8.95
N TYR A 23 -13.86 -11.76 7.83
CA TYR A 23 -12.51 -11.40 7.39
C TYR A 23 -12.22 -9.89 7.58
N LEU A 24 -11.42 -9.56 8.59
CA LEU A 24 -11.04 -8.20 8.99
C LEU A 24 -9.52 -8.01 9.03
N ALA A 25 -8.78 -8.76 8.19
CA ALA A 25 -7.32 -8.75 8.15
C ALA A 25 -6.75 -8.09 6.89
N ALA A 26 -7.51 -7.23 6.17
CA ALA A 26 -7.08 -6.61 4.92
C ALA A 26 -5.78 -5.80 5.07
N CYS A 27 -5.47 -5.28 6.25
CA CYS A 27 -4.19 -4.59 6.54
C CYS A 27 -2.96 -5.52 6.51
N SER A 28 -3.17 -6.83 6.54
CA SER A 28 -2.12 -7.85 6.46
C SER A 28 -2.12 -8.54 5.10
N HIS A 29 -3.27 -9.03 4.69
CA HIS A 29 -3.48 -9.77 3.45
C HIS A 29 -4.93 -9.56 2.97
N SER A 30 -5.18 -9.57 1.65
CA SER A 30 -6.53 -9.63 1.10
C SER A 30 -7.16 -11.00 1.35
N PRO A 31 -8.50 -11.12 1.46
CA PRO A 31 -9.14 -12.42 1.45
C PRO A 31 -8.92 -13.11 0.10
N PHE A 32 -9.00 -14.44 0.08
CA PHE A 32 -9.12 -15.17 -1.16
C PHE A 32 -10.57 -15.10 -1.65
N TYR A 33 -10.77 -14.82 -2.95
CA TYR A 33 -12.10 -14.63 -3.53
C TYR A 33 -12.21 -15.30 -4.90
N LYS A 34 -13.45 -15.55 -5.34
CA LYS A 34 -13.76 -16.38 -6.51
C LYS A 34 -13.05 -15.92 -7.79
N GLU A 35 -13.05 -14.62 -8.07
CA GLU A 35 -12.47 -14.08 -9.30
C GLU A 35 -10.93 -14.16 -9.29
N MET A 36 -10.31 -14.10 -8.10
CA MET A 36 -8.87 -14.34 -7.95
C MET A 36 -8.52 -15.78 -8.35
N LYS A 37 -9.33 -16.77 -7.90
CA LYS A 37 -9.16 -18.17 -8.30
C LYS A 37 -9.24 -18.31 -9.81
N THR A 38 -10.28 -17.76 -10.44
CA THR A 38 -10.47 -17.79 -11.88
C THR A 38 -9.29 -17.18 -12.64
N SER A 39 -8.70 -16.09 -12.14
CA SER A 39 -7.54 -15.47 -12.77
C SER A 39 -6.27 -16.32 -12.69
N LEU A 40 -6.09 -17.08 -11.61
CA LEU A 40 -4.98 -18.03 -11.47
C LEU A 40 -5.18 -19.26 -12.36
N ASP A 41 -6.41 -19.78 -12.46
CA ASP A 41 -6.75 -20.85 -13.40
C ASP A 41 -6.46 -20.40 -14.84
N ARG A 42 -6.75 -19.14 -15.19
CA ARG A 42 -6.43 -18.57 -16.51
C ARG A 42 -4.92 -18.48 -16.75
N TYR A 43 -4.12 -18.08 -15.76
CA TYR A 43 -2.66 -18.09 -15.88
C TYR A 43 -2.13 -19.48 -16.22
N VAL A 44 -2.65 -20.53 -15.54
CA VAL A 44 -2.26 -21.90 -15.82
C VAL A 44 -2.70 -22.34 -17.22
N ALA A 45 -3.92 -21.99 -17.64
CA ALA A 45 -4.43 -22.28 -18.98
C ALA A 45 -3.58 -21.62 -20.07
N ASP A 46 -3.17 -20.36 -19.89
CA ASP A 46 -2.32 -19.64 -20.84
C ASP A 46 -0.92 -20.30 -20.97
N LEU A 47 -0.35 -20.83 -19.88
CA LEU A 47 0.89 -21.59 -19.93
C LEU A 47 0.75 -22.88 -20.74
N ILE A 48 -0.35 -23.60 -20.58
CA ILE A 48 -0.62 -24.84 -21.30
C ILE A 48 -0.85 -24.54 -22.77
N GLU A 49 -1.61 -23.48 -23.09
CA GLU A 49 -2.01 -23.13 -24.45
C GLU A 49 -0.83 -22.58 -25.27
N TYR A 50 -0.03 -21.67 -24.67
CA TYR A 50 1.00 -20.93 -25.43
C TYR A 50 2.43 -21.39 -25.12
N GLY A 51 2.67 -22.21 -24.08
CA GLY A 51 3.98 -22.76 -23.71
C GLY A 51 5.00 -21.70 -23.27
N ASN A 52 5.22 -20.67 -24.09
CA ASN A 52 6.18 -19.58 -23.85
C ASN A 52 5.54 -18.19 -24.09
N PRO A 53 4.62 -17.71 -23.23
CA PRO A 53 3.73 -16.59 -23.51
C PRO A 53 4.32 -15.21 -23.14
N TRP A 54 5.56 -14.88 -23.49
CA TRP A 54 6.21 -13.59 -23.14
C TRP A 54 5.43 -12.37 -23.62
N ASP A 55 4.91 -12.40 -24.86
CA ASP A 55 4.12 -11.28 -25.41
C ASP A 55 2.83 -11.06 -24.61
N LEU A 56 2.19 -12.15 -24.19
CA LEU A 56 0.99 -12.09 -23.36
C LEU A 56 1.34 -11.55 -21.96
N TRP A 57 2.43 -12.02 -21.35
CA TRP A 57 2.87 -11.52 -20.04
C TRP A 57 3.23 -10.04 -20.07
N THR A 58 3.94 -9.60 -21.11
CA THR A 58 4.25 -8.17 -21.30
C THR A 58 2.96 -7.34 -21.41
N LYS A 59 1.93 -7.82 -22.12
CA LYS A 59 0.62 -7.16 -22.18
C LYS A 59 -0.05 -7.11 -20.80
N LYS A 60 0.03 -8.19 -20.00
CA LYS A 60 -0.52 -8.23 -18.64
C LYS A 60 0.20 -7.28 -17.68
N VAL A 61 1.52 -7.18 -17.78
CA VAL A 61 2.30 -6.18 -17.02
C VAL A 61 1.83 -4.77 -17.35
N ASN A 62 1.73 -4.43 -18.65
CA ASN A 62 1.26 -3.09 -19.07
C ASN A 62 -0.18 -2.82 -18.64
N GLU A 63 -1.08 -3.82 -18.68
CA GLU A 63 -2.44 -3.71 -18.15
C GLU A 63 -2.42 -3.42 -16.64
N SER A 64 -1.56 -4.09 -15.87
CA SER A 64 -1.44 -3.86 -14.43
C SER A 64 -0.91 -2.46 -14.07
N LYS A 65 0.06 -1.94 -14.84
CA LYS A 65 0.57 -0.56 -14.73
C LYS A 65 -0.54 0.46 -15.00
N ASP A 66 -1.32 0.26 -16.06
CA ASP A 66 -2.42 1.14 -16.44
C ASP A 66 -3.52 1.18 -15.34
N LEU A 67 -3.91 0.01 -14.82
CA LEU A 67 -4.89 -0.06 -13.73
C LEU A 67 -4.41 0.63 -12.45
N PHE A 68 -3.16 0.42 -12.06
CA PHE A 68 -2.61 1.10 -10.88
C PHE A 68 -2.49 2.60 -11.08
N SER A 69 -2.08 3.04 -12.28
CA SER A 69 -2.01 4.48 -12.61
C SER A 69 -3.37 5.18 -12.49
N GLN A 70 -4.47 4.50 -12.89
CA GLN A 70 -5.83 5.02 -12.72
C GLN A 70 -6.23 5.16 -11.25
N ILE A 71 -5.79 4.23 -10.37
CA ILE A 71 -6.10 4.27 -8.93
C ILE A 71 -5.48 5.49 -8.25
N ILE A 72 -4.30 5.94 -8.69
CA ILE A 72 -3.55 7.05 -8.08
C ILE A 72 -3.54 8.34 -8.93
N ASN A 73 -4.30 8.40 -10.03
CA ASN A 73 -4.33 9.50 -11.01
C ASN A 73 -2.97 9.84 -11.64
N ALA A 74 -2.17 8.80 -11.96
CA ALA A 74 -0.89 8.90 -12.66
C ALA A 74 -1.03 8.57 -14.16
N HIS A 75 0.10 8.62 -14.90
CA HIS A 75 0.23 8.03 -16.23
C HIS A 75 0.94 6.68 -16.13
N LYS A 76 0.59 5.71 -16.99
CA LYS A 76 1.16 4.36 -16.95
C LYS A 76 2.70 4.34 -17.10
N ASP A 77 3.27 5.30 -17.83
CA ASP A 77 4.73 5.41 -18.04
C ASP A 77 5.47 5.98 -16.81
N GLU A 78 4.73 6.40 -15.78
CA GLU A 78 5.25 6.80 -14.47
C GLU A 78 5.27 5.62 -13.48
N ILE A 79 4.83 4.41 -13.90
CA ILE A 79 4.68 3.25 -13.05
C ILE A 79 5.68 2.15 -13.43
N ALA A 80 6.45 1.68 -12.45
CA ALA A 80 7.31 0.49 -12.57
C ALA A 80 6.81 -0.64 -11.66
N PRO A 81 6.63 -1.87 -12.19
CA PRO A 81 6.33 -3.03 -11.36
C PRO A 81 7.58 -3.52 -10.62
N HIS A 82 7.37 -3.94 -9.38
CA HIS A 82 8.39 -4.49 -8.47
C HIS A 82 7.86 -5.73 -7.76
N PHE A 83 8.74 -6.52 -7.15
CA PHE A 83 8.35 -7.70 -6.37
C PHE A 83 7.76 -7.34 -4.99
N SER A 84 8.12 -6.17 -4.46
CA SER A 84 7.68 -5.67 -3.16
C SER A 84 7.88 -4.16 -3.07
N VAL A 85 7.21 -3.51 -2.11
CA VAL A 85 7.47 -2.10 -1.77
C VAL A 85 8.93 -1.92 -1.32
N SER A 86 9.51 -2.92 -0.65
CA SER A 86 10.91 -2.90 -0.25
C SER A 86 11.86 -2.82 -1.45
N SER A 87 11.61 -3.61 -2.51
CA SER A 87 12.44 -3.55 -3.73
C SER A 87 12.20 -2.25 -4.51
N ALA A 88 10.97 -1.74 -4.53
CA ALA A 88 10.63 -0.45 -5.15
C ALA A 88 11.38 0.71 -4.49
N PHE A 89 11.29 0.83 -3.16
CA PHE A 89 11.95 1.89 -2.42
C PHE A 89 13.49 1.74 -2.44
N GLY A 90 14.01 0.50 -2.38
CA GLY A 90 15.43 0.25 -2.52
C GLY A 90 15.99 0.64 -3.89
N SER A 91 15.25 0.37 -4.97
CA SER A 91 15.60 0.80 -6.33
C SER A 91 15.61 2.33 -6.45
N LEU A 92 14.59 3.00 -5.89
CA LEU A 92 14.53 4.46 -5.85
C LEU A 92 15.72 5.06 -5.11
N LEU A 93 16.00 4.62 -3.88
CA LEU A 93 17.12 5.15 -3.10
C LEU A 93 18.48 4.82 -3.73
N GLY A 94 18.58 3.70 -4.46
CA GLY A 94 19.76 3.34 -5.23
C GLY A 94 20.05 4.25 -6.43
N SER A 95 19.12 5.13 -6.80
CA SER A 95 19.31 6.15 -7.84
C SER A 95 19.75 7.51 -7.30
N PHE A 96 19.75 7.69 -5.97
CA PHE A 96 20.11 8.97 -5.35
C PHE A 96 21.62 9.10 -5.11
N LYS A 97 22.11 10.32 -5.28
CA LYS A 97 23.45 10.72 -4.87
C LYS A 97 23.34 11.52 -3.57
N PHE A 98 23.95 11.01 -2.50
CA PHE A 98 23.93 11.62 -1.17
C PHE A 98 25.18 12.46 -0.93
N ASN A 99 25.29 13.58 -1.65
CA ASN A 99 26.41 14.53 -1.52
C ASN A 99 26.04 15.67 -0.56
N GLU A 100 25.73 16.86 -1.08
CA GLU A 100 25.39 18.04 -0.28
C GLU A 100 24.02 17.92 0.41
N ARG A 101 23.07 17.27 -0.28
CA ARG A 101 21.73 16.97 0.24
C ARG A 101 21.64 15.46 0.54
N ASN A 102 21.94 15.13 1.77
CA ASN A 102 22.11 13.73 2.16
C ASN A 102 21.14 13.26 3.27
N GLN A 103 20.31 14.17 3.80
CA GLN A 103 19.38 13.82 4.87
C GLN A 103 18.07 13.26 4.31
N ILE A 104 17.61 12.18 4.91
CA ILE A 104 16.28 11.58 4.68
C ILE A 104 15.48 11.77 5.95
N LEU A 105 14.47 12.64 5.90
CA LEU A 105 13.54 12.88 6.99
C LEU A 105 12.46 11.81 6.97
N THR A 106 12.37 11.03 8.03
CA THR A 106 11.50 9.86 8.16
C THR A 106 10.90 9.79 9.55
N SER A 107 10.05 8.80 9.83
CA SER A 107 9.42 8.65 11.13
C SER A 107 9.46 7.22 11.66
N ASP A 108 9.20 7.06 12.96
CA ASP A 108 9.05 5.75 13.60
C ASP A 108 7.65 5.12 13.40
N LEU A 109 6.72 5.82 12.75
CA LEU A 109 5.46 5.25 12.28
C LEU A 109 5.56 4.61 10.88
N GLU A 110 6.68 4.82 10.17
CA GLU A 110 6.94 4.12 8.91
C GLU A 110 6.91 2.61 9.11
N TYR A 111 6.57 1.89 8.06
CA TYR A 111 6.78 0.44 8.10
C TYR A 111 8.29 0.15 8.27
N PRO A 112 8.69 -0.79 9.15
CA PRO A 112 10.11 -0.97 9.52
C PRO A 112 11.08 -1.06 8.35
N THR A 113 10.65 -1.65 7.24
CA THR A 113 11.47 -1.77 6.02
C THR A 113 11.96 -0.43 5.48
N THR A 114 11.12 0.62 5.50
CA THR A 114 11.49 1.97 5.04
C THR A 114 12.73 2.46 5.79
N ASN A 115 12.68 2.40 7.12
CA ASN A 115 13.80 2.81 7.96
C ASN A 115 15.04 1.91 7.79
N HIS A 116 14.86 0.59 7.65
CA HIS A 116 15.99 -0.33 7.42
C HIS A 116 16.69 -0.04 6.09
N ILE A 117 15.94 0.25 5.01
CA ILE A 117 16.52 0.61 3.71
C ILE A 117 17.26 1.94 3.80
N ILE A 118 16.71 2.96 4.49
CA ILE A 118 17.38 4.23 4.72
C ILE A 118 18.70 4.03 5.46
N LEU A 119 18.70 3.26 6.55
CA LEU A 119 19.90 2.93 7.31
C LEU A 119 20.95 2.20 6.45
N ALA A 120 20.52 1.33 5.54
CA ALA A 120 21.43 0.65 4.61
C ALA A 120 22.10 1.61 3.61
N GLN A 121 21.50 2.78 3.31
CA GLN A 121 22.11 3.82 2.46
C GLN A 121 23.19 4.64 3.18
N LYS A 122 23.35 4.48 4.50
CA LYS A 122 24.39 5.20 5.27
C LYS A 122 25.79 5.01 4.70
N LYS A 123 26.09 3.81 4.19
CA LYS A 123 27.37 3.50 3.54
C LYS A 123 27.61 4.29 2.24
N PHE A 124 26.56 4.88 1.67
CA PHE A 124 26.61 5.75 0.49
C PHE A 124 26.46 7.24 0.83
N GLY A 125 26.50 7.59 2.13
CA GLY A 125 26.49 8.98 2.58
C GLY A 125 25.12 9.47 3.07
N ALA A 126 24.04 8.67 3.02
CA ALA A 126 22.75 9.07 3.53
C ALA A 126 22.75 9.23 5.06
N GLU A 127 22.07 10.24 5.56
CA GLU A 127 21.83 10.50 6.97
C GLU A 127 20.33 10.40 7.28
N GLN A 128 19.96 9.54 8.24
CA GLN A 128 18.58 9.40 8.70
C GLN A 128 18.25 10.46 9.73
N MET A 129 17.20 11.25 9.48
CA MET A 129 16.57 12.16 10.44
C MET A 129 15.23 11.55 10.89
N LEU A 130 15.21 10.95 12.08
CA LEU A 130 14.08 10.16 12.57
C LEU A 130 13.16 10.99 13.47
N LEU A 131 11.97 11.32 12.99
CA LEU A 131 10.89 11.90 13.79
C LEU A 131 10.28 10.84 14.71
N LYS A 132 9.99 11.25 15.94
CA LYS A 132 9.28 10.42 16.92
C LYS A 132 7.82 10.82 16.99
N HIS A 133 6.95 9.84 16.93
CA HIS A 133 5.53 10.06 17.12
C HIS A 133 5.21 10.51 18.56
N LYS A 134 4.11 11.23 18.68
CA LYS A 134 3.48 11.50 19.97
C LYS A 134 2.06 10.90 19.92
N ASP A 135 1.75 10.06 20.88
CA ASP A 135 0.45 9.37 20.96
C ASP A 135 0.06 8.69 19.63
N TYR A 136 1.03 8.01 19.02
CA TYR A 136 0.89 7.32 17.73
C TYR A 136 0.48 8.23 16.56
N ARG A 137 0.82 9.53 16.62
CA ARG A 137 0.57 10.54 15.58
C ARG A 137 1.83 11.35 15.28
N LEU A 138 1.86 11.92 14.09
CA LEU A 138 2.88 12.86 13.63
C LEU A 138 2.17 14.10 13.11
N SER A 139 2.56 15.26 13.60
CA SER A 139 2.08 16.54 13.07
C SER A 139 2.93 16.99 11.89
N SER A 140 2.32 17.69 10.94
CA SER A 140 3.03 18.35 9.85
C SER A 140 4.06 19.35 10.36
N GLU A 141 3.81 19.96 11.53
CA GLU A 141 4.76 20.88 12.17
C GLU A 141 6.09 20.22 12.55
N GLN A 142 6.07 18.94 12.99
CA GLN A 142 7.32 18.20 13.24
C GLN A 142 8.16 18.07 11.98
N TYR A 143 7.53 17.80 10.83
CA TYR A 143 8.21 17.78 9.53
C TYR A 143 8.74 19.15 9.13
N ARG A 144 7.93 20.22 9.31
CA ARG A 144 8.29 21.59 8.95
C ARG A 144 9.50 22.10 9.73
N LEU A 145 9.55 21.83 11.05
CA LEU A 145 10.66 22.22 11.92
C LEU A 145 11.93 21.41 11.67
N SER A 146 11.83 20.20 11.13
CA SER A 146 12.97 19.30 10.92
C SER A 146 13.53 19.35 9.50
N ALA A 147 12.68 19.66 8.51
CA ALA A 147 13.13 19.80 7.12
C ALA A 147 14.05 21.01 6.97
N ASN A 148 15.16 20.84 6.25
CA ASN A 148 16.16 21.87 6.06
C ASN A 148 16.88 21.72 4.70
N ILE A 149 17.83 22.60 4.39
CA ILE A 149 18.54 22.65 3.12
C ILE A 149 19.30 21.34 2.79
N LYS A 150 19.67 20.52 3.78
CA LYS A 150 20.32 19.22 3.57
C LYS A 150 19.31 18.08 3.33
N THR A 151 18.02 18.31 3.55
CA THR A 151 16.99 17.30 3.35
C THR A 151 16.86 16.96 1.87
N ARG A 152 17.21 15.74 1.48
CA ARG A 152 17.06 15.22 0.11
C ARG A 152 15.67 14.65 -0.13
N LEU A 153 15.15 13.95 0.86
CA LEU A 153 13.88 13.22 0.77
C LEU A 153 13.12 13.29 2.09
N ILE A 154 11.81 13.50 2.01
CA ILE A 154 10.86 13.26 3.11
C ILE A 154 10.13 11.97 2.81
N THR A 155 10.08 11.01 3.77
CA THR A 155 9.21 9.85 3.66
C THR A 155 7.93 10.05 4.44
N ALA A 156 6.82 9.57 3.90
CA ALA A 156 5.50 9.65 4.51
C ALA A 156 4.77 8.32 4.38
N ILE A 157 4.51 7.65 5.50
CA ILE A 157 3.52 6.57 5.53
C ILE A 157 2.13 7.19 5.41
N HIS A 158 1.42 7.00 4.29
CA HIS A 158 0.10 7.61 4.12
C HIS A 158 -0.87 7.16 5.21
N VAL A 159 -0.92 5.85 5.49
CA VAL A 159 -1.70 5.28 6.59
C VAL A 159 -0.80 4.35 7.41
N SER A 160 -0.63 4.65 8.69
CA SER A 160 0.17 3.82 9.60
C SER A 160 -0.42 2.42 9.74
N SER A 161 0.43 1.41 9.56
CA SER A 161 0.05 0.01 9.74
C SER A 161 -0.17 -0.36 11.21
N LEU A 162 0.24 0.49 12.15
CA LEU A 162 0.13 0.25 13.58
C LEU A 162 -1.28 0.54 14.08
N ASN A 163 -1.82 1.72 13.75
CA ASN A 163 -3.05 2.23 14.34
C ASN A 163 -4.03 2.85 13.34
N GLY A 164 -3.70 2.88 12.04
CA GLY A 164 -4.53 3.50 11.03
C GLY A 164 -4.46 5.04 10.97
N PHE A 165 -3.52 5.69 11.69
CA PHE A 165 -3.32 7.13 11.55
C PHE A 165 -2.98 7.49 10.10
N ARG A 166 -3.69 8.48 9.54
CA ARG A 166 -3.55 8.96 8.17
C ARG A 166 -2.94 10.36 8.13
N GLN A 167 -1.87 10.52 7.37
CA GLN A 167 -1.19 11.78 7.16
C GLN A 167 -1.80 12.58 6.00
N ASN A 168 -1.75 13.91 6.10
CA ASN A 168 -2.13 14.82 5.02
C ASN A 168 -0.97 14.93 4.01
N LEU A 169 -1.07 14.19 2.91
CA LEU A 169 0.00 14.12 1.89
C LEU A 169 0.29 15.47 1.25
N ARG A 170 -0.75 16.26 0.95
CA ARG A 170 -0.59 17.58 0.33
C ARG A 170 0.22 18.53 1.22
N GLU A 171 -0.08 18.58 2.50
CA GLU A 171 0.67 19.42 3.45
C GLU A 171 2.14 18.98 3.55
N LEU A 172 2.41 17.67 3.56
CA LEU A 172 3.77 17.14 3.57
C LEU A 172 4.52 17.43 2.26
N ALA A 173 3.85 17.37 1.12
CA ALA A 173 4.42 17.76 -0.16
C ALA A 173 4.76 19.25 -0.21
N GLU A 174 3.90 20.13 0.32
CA GLU A 174 4.18 21.57 0.46
C GLU A 174 5.42 21.81 1.35
N ILE A 175 5.58 21.07 2.44
CA ILE A 175 6.78 21.14 3.30
C ILE A 175 8.02 20.69 2.53
N ALA A 176 7.92 19.61 1.76
CA ALA A 176 9.02 19.14 0.90
C ALA A 176 9.43 20.22 -0.12
N ARG A 177 8.47 20.84 -0.82
CA ARG A 177 8.74 21.92 -1.77
C ARG A 177 9.44 23.12 -1.11
N ASN A 178 8.96 23.54 0.04
CA ASN A 178 9.51 24.69 0.78
C ASN A 178 10.97 24.48 1.25
N SER A 179 11.36 23.23 1.53
CA SER A 179 12.73 22.86 1.87
C SER A 179 13.58 22.48 0.63
N GLY A 180 12.97 22.47 -0.55
CA GLY A 180 13.58 21.98 -1.79
C GLY A 180 13.82 20.47 -1.79
N SER A 181 13.18 19.71 -0.92
CA SER A 181 13.23 18.23 -0.89
C SER A 181 12.16 17.62 -1.79
N GLU A 182 12.29 16.33 -2.03
CA GLU A 182 11.27 15.50 -2.68
C GLU A 182 10.52 14.71 -1.61
N ILE A 183 9.32 14.20 -1.97
CA ILE A 183 8.49 13.39 -1.09
C ILE A 183 8.29 11.97 -1.66
N TYR A 184 8.53 10.97 -0.82
CA TYR A 184 8.17 9.57 -1.07
C TYR A 184 7.01 9.15 -0.15
N VAL A 185 5.99 8.53 -0.73
CA VAL A 185 4.79 8.05 -0.03
C VAL A 185 4.75 6.51 -0.04
N ASP A 186 4.69 5.90 1.15
CA ASP A 186 4.26 4.50 1.28
C ASP A 186 2.73 4.46 1.37
N ALA A 187 2.09 4.00 0.30
CA ALA A 187 0.64 3.89 0.19
C ALA A 187 0.11 2.46 0.39
N TYR A 188 0.90 1.56 1.00
CA TYR A 188 0.54 0.15 1.11
C TYR A 188 -0.74 -0.11 1.91
N GLN A 189 -1.08 0.78 2.86
CA GLN A 189 -2.30 0.65 3.67
C GLN A 189 -3.46 1.51 3.16
N SER A 190 -3.24 2.29 2.09
CA SER A 190 -4.22 3.26 1.61
C SER A 190 -4.66 3.06 0.16
N ALA A 191 -3.78 2.60 -0.73
CA ALA A 191 -4.14 2.36 -2.12
C ALA A 191 -5.27 1.32 -2.23
N GLY A 192 -6.36 1.71 -2.88
CA GLY A 192 -7.59 0.91 -3.04
C GLY A 192 -8.69 1.16 -2.00
N ASN A 193 -8.40 1.81 -0.88
CA ASN A 193 -9.40 2.14 0.16
C ASN A 193 -9.48 3.63 0.51
N THR A 194 -8.48 4.41 0.12
CA THR A 194 -8.40 5.86 0.35
C THR A 194 -8.02 6.52 -0.97
N GLN A 195 -8.65 7.63 -1.29
CA GLN A 195 -8.34 8.38 -2.51
C GLN A 195 -6.89 8.90 -2.44
N ILE A 196 -6.18 8.72 -3.55
CA ILE A 196 -4.83 9.24 -3.78
C ILE A 196 -4.82 9.90 -5.15
N ASP A 197 -4.38 11.13 -5.22
CA ASP A 197 -4.19 11.87 -6.46
C ASP A 197 -2.79 12.47 -6.47
N VAL A 198 -1.86 11.75 -7.08
CA VAL A 198 -0.43 12.14 -7.05
C VAL A 198 -0.16 13.49 -7.72
N LYS A 199 -1.03 13.92 -8.67
CA LYS A 199 -0.92 15.21 -9.33
C LYS A 199 -1.44 16.34 -8.46
N LYS A 200 -2.63 16.15 -7.86
CA LYS A 200 -3.26 17.14 -6.98
C LYS A 200 -2.45 17.35 -5.71
N ASP A 201 -1.90 16.28 -5.15
CA ASP A 201 -1.16 16.30 -3.89
C ASP A 201 0.35 16.56 -4.10
N ASP A 202 0.79 16.79 -5.34
CA ASP A 202 2.17 17.10 -5.76
C ASP A 202 3.21 16.09 -5.22
N ILE A 203 2.91 14.80 -5.38
CA ILE A 203 3.76 13.70 -4.93
C ILE A 203 4.85 13.39 -5.96
N ASP A 204 6.09 13.21 -5.50
CA ASP A 204 7.23 12.86 -6.34
C ASP A 204 7.35 11.36 -6.58
N TYR A 205 7.21 10.60 -5.50
CA TYR A 205 7.38 9.16 -5.50
C TYR A 205 6.31 8.50 -4.63
N LEU A 206 5.79 7.37 -5.08
CA LEU A 206 4.87 6.59 -4.29
C LEU A 206 5.10 5.10 -4.55
N SER A 207 4.94 4.28 -3.52
CA SER A 207 4.86 2.84 -3.74
C SER A 207 3.68 2.21 -3.00
N SER A 208 3.15 1.13 -3.59
CA SER A 208 2.14 0.27 -2.98
C SER A 208 2.27 -1.15 -3.48
N GLY A 209 2.04 -2.12 -2.59
CA GLY A 209 1.89 -3.52 -2.96
C GLY A 209 0.43 -3.89 -3.19
N THR A 210 0.19 -4.96 -3.94
CA THR A 210 -1.17 -5.40 -4.28
C THR A 210 -1.80 -6.32 -3.26
N LEU A 211 -1.00 -6.90 -2.38
CA LEU A 211 -1.37 -7.94 -1.42
C LEU A 211 -2.55 -7.60 -0.50
N LYS A 212 -2.76 -6.31 -0.17
CA LYS A 212 -3.71 -5.85 0.85
C LYS A 212 -5.00 -5.34 0.22
N TYR A 213 -5.21 -4.04 0.25
CA TYR A 213 -6.46 -3.40 -0.18
C TYR A 213 -6.64 -3.33 -1.71
N LEU A 214 -5.62 -3.66 -2.49
CA LEU A 214 -5.73 -3.84 -3.94
C LEU A 214 -6.15 -5.26 -4.35
N LEU A 215 -6.47 -6.13 -3.38
CA LEU A 215 -7.04 -7.47 -3.57
C LEU A 215 -6.18 -8.39 -4.45
N GLY A 216 -4.85 -8.23 -4.41
CA GLY A 216 -3.90 -9.06 -5.15
C GLY A 216 -3.20 -10.11 -4.28
N LEU A 217 -2.16 -10.73 -4.84
CA LEU A 217 -1.27 -11.68 -4.19
C LEU A 217 0.09 -11.06 -3.83
N PRO A 218 0.87 -11.68 -2.93
CA PRO A 218 2.26 -11.28 -2.70
C PRO A 218 3.09 -11.43 -3.99
N GLY A 219 4.14 -10.61 -4.12
CA GLY A 219 5.06 -10.67 -5.26
C GLY A 219 4.82 -9.57 -6.31
N LEU A 220 3.83 -8.68 -6.12
CA LEU A 220 3.65 -7.50 -6.97
C LEU A 220 3.47 -6.24 -6.12
N ALA A 221 4.28 -5.24 -6.45
CA ALA A 221 4.17 -3.86 -6.00
C ALA A 221 4.43 -2.92 -7.18
N PHE A 222 4.12 -1.65 -7.00
CA PHE A 222 4.38 -0.61 -7.98
C PHE A 222 5.18 0.52 -7.35
N LEU A 223 6.10 1.08 -8.13
CA LEU A 223 6.75 2.36 -7.89
C LEU A 223 6.18 3.38 -8.88
N TYR A 224 5.64 4.46 -8.37
CA TYR A 224 5.34 5.68 -9.13
C TYR A 224 6.52 6.63 -9.00
N VAL A 225 6.93 7.21 -10.13
CA VAL A 225 7.92 8.28 -10.20
C VAL A 225 7.35 9.39 -11.06
N ARG A 226 7.27 10.61 -10.54
CA ARG A 226 6.79 11.77 -11.28
C ARG A 226 7.61 11.97 -12.56
N LYS A 227 6.93 12.21 -13.67
CA LYS A 227 7.48 12.18 -15.03
C LYS A 227 8.74 13.01 -15.22
N ASP A 228 8.76 14.24 -14.69
CA ASP A 228 9.87 15.17 -14.84
C ASP A 228 11.14 14.79 -14.06
N LEU A 229 11.01 13.87 -13.09
CA LEU A 229 12.13 13.36 -12.30
C LEU A 229 12.77 12.10 -12.91
N ILE A 230 12.05 11.35 -13.74
CA ILE A 230 12.46 10.02 -14.20
C ILE A 230 13.83 10.05 -14.89
N GLU A 231 14.02 10.97 -15.85
CA GLU A 231 15.24 11.00 -16.67
C GLU A 231 16.50 11.40 -15.89
N GLY A 232 16.34 12.07 -14.74
CA GLY A 232 17.45 12.43 -13.84
C GLY A 232 17.87 11.32 -12.88
N LEU A 233 17.17 10.16 -12.88
CA LEU A 233 17.41 9.07 -11.95
C LEU A 233 17.98 7.84 -12.67
N GLU A 234 19.11 7.35 -12.16
CA GLU A 234 19.80 6.15 -12.66
C GLU A 234 19.83 5.09 -11.57
N PRO A 235 18.85 4.18 -11.55
CA PRO A 235 18.78 3.15 -10.51
C PRO A 235 19.97 2.19 -10.59
N SER A 236 20.58 1.90 -9.44
CA SER A 236 21.69 0.94 -9.33
C SER A 236 21.21 -0.52 -9.20
N PHE A 237 19.95 -0.73 -8.80
CA PHE A 237 19.30 -2.03 -8.77
C PHE A 237 18.38 -2.19 -9.99
N ILE A 238 18.93 -2.82 -11.03
CA ILE A 238 18.32 -2.97 -12.34
C ILE A 238 18.31 -4.44 -12.79
N GLY A 239 17.64 -4.68 -13.92
CA GLY A 239 17.66 -5.97 -14.60
C GLY A 239 17.39 -5.82 -16.09
N TRP A 240 17.11 -6.91 -16.78
CA TRP A 240 16.98 -6.87 -18.22
C TRP A 240 15.75 -6.07 -18.73
N PHE A 241 14.70 -5.90 -17.92
CA PHE A 241 13.54 -5.05 -18.25
C PHE A 241 13.75 -3.56 -17.97
N SER A 242 14.86 -3.16 -17.35
CA SER A 242 15.25 -1.76 -17.24
C SER A 242 15.93 -1.19 -18.49
N GLN A 243 16.19 -2.05 -19.47
CA GLN A 243 16.81 -1.70 -20.74
C GLN A 243 15.79 -1.21 -21.76
N GLU A 244 16.22 -0.30 -22.66
CA GLU A 244 15.42 0.19 -23.78
C GLU A 244 14.97 -0.97 -24.71
N PHE A 245 15.83 -1.97 -24.92
CA PHE A 245 15.56 -3.13 -25.76
C PHE A 245 15.84 -4.45 -25.02
N PRO A 246 14.98 -4.87 -24.06
CA PRO A 246 15.28 -5.99 -23.18
C PRO A 246 15.55 -7.31 -23.90
N PHE A 247 14.92 -7.55 -25.06
CA PHE A 247 15.07 -8.79 -25.82
C PHE A 247 16.28 -8.79 -26.80
N ARG A 248 17.11 -7.74 -26.82
CA ARG A 248 18.37 -7.74 -27.60
C ARG A 248 19.52 -8.43 -26.87
N PHE A 249 19.43 -8.58 -25.54
CA PHE A 249 20.42 -9.25 -24.69
C PHE A 249 21.89 -8.73 -24.88
N GLY A 250 22.08 -7.47 -25.25
CA GLY A 250 23.39 -6.88 -25.43
C GLY A 250 24.06 -6.62 -24.07
N PRO A 251 25.26 -7.21 -23.78
CA PRO A 251 25.89 -7.10 -22.48
C PRO A 251 26.82 -5.87 -22.33
N GLU A 252 27.14 -5.20 -23.41
CA GLU A 252 28.20 -4.18 -23.46
C GLU A 252 27.70 -2.75 -23.22
N GLU A 253 26.38 -2.53 -23.28
CA GLU A 253 25.80 -1.20 -23.25
C GLU A 253 24.57 -1.14 -22.34
N LEU A 254 24.60 -0.20 -21.39
CA LEU A 254 23.45 0.12 -20.54
C LEU A 254 22.72 1.33 -21.13
N ARG A 255 21.55 1.08 -21.73
CA ARG A 255 20.60 2.13 -22.12
C ARG A 255 19.32 1.94 -21.34
N PHE A 256 19.03 2.87 -20.45
CA PHE A 256 17.82 2.81 -19.65
C PHE A 256 16.56 2.89 -20.52
N ALA A 257 15.55 2.09 -20.17
CA ALA A 257 14.21 2.20 -20.72
C ALA A 257 13.63 3.59 -20.49
N HIS A 258 12.74 4.01 -21.38
CA HIS A 258 11.98 5.24 -21.21
C HIS A 258 10.97 5.13 -20.07
N GLY A 259 10.68 6.29 -19.44
CA GLY A 259 9.75 6.34 -18.33
C GLY A 259 10.21 5.52 -17.11
N ALA A 260 9.27 5.18 -16.25
CA ALA A 260 9.56 4.45 -15.00
C ALA A 260 10.03 3.00 -15.25
N ASP A 261 9.93 2.47 -16.47
CA ASP A 261 10.40 1.12 -16.78
C ASP A 261 11.90 0.93 -16.50
N ARG A 262 12.70 2.01 -16.47
CA ARG A 262 14.12 1.98 -16.03
C ARG A 262 14.33 1.45 -14.61
N PHE A 263 13.31 1.50 -13.76
CA PHE A 263 13.35 0.96 -12.40
C PHE A 263 12.97 -0.53 -12.31
N GLN A 264 12.56 -1.16 -13.40
CA GLN A 264 12.25 -2.58 -13.40
C GLN A 264 13.50 -3.43 -13.17
N SER A 265 13.29 -4.65 -12.70
CA SER A 265 14.37 -5.61 -12.48
C SER A 265 14.29 -6.78 -13.48
N GLY A 266 14.18 -7.99 -12.99
CA GLY A 266 14.09 -9.21 -13.79
C GLY A 266 12.66 -9.64 -14.13
N THR A 267 12.49 -10.91 -14.41
CA THR A 267 11.21 -11.53 -14.74
C THR A 267 10.19 -11.31 -13.64
N TRP A 268 9.00 -10.88 -13.99
CA TRP A 268 7.92 -10.53 -13.08
C TRP A 268 7.32 -11.77 -12.38
N ALA A 269 6.69 -11.55 -11.23
CA ALA A 269 5.85 -12.55 -10.56
C ALA A 269 4.48 -12.65 -11.29
N VAL A 270 4.48 -13.28 -12.46
CA VAL A 270 3.33 -13.29 -13.40
C VAL A 270 2.02 -13.78 -12.77
N PRO A 271 1.98 -14.85 -11.94
CA PRO A 271 0.74 -15.26 -11.28
C PRO A 271 0.13 -14.14 -10.43
N SER A 272 0.98 -13.36 -9.72
CA SER A 272 0.54 -12.22 -8.91
C SER A 272 -0.02 -11.08 -9.79
N ILE A 273 0.50 -10.89 -11.00
CA ILE A 273 -0.02 -9.91 -11.95
C ILE A 273 -1.44 -10.27 -12.38
N TYR A 274 -1.71 -11.55 -12.75
CA TYR A 274 -3.06 -12.00 -13.12
C TYR A 274 -4.06 -11.75 -11.99
N ALA A 275 -3.74 -12.15 -10.76
CA ALA A 275 -4.59 -11.92 -9.60
C ALA A 275 -4.82 -10.43 -9.33
N SER A 276 -3.75 -9.61 -9.40
CA SER A 276 -3.81 -8.19 -9.09
C SER A 276 -4.59 -7.37 -10.12
N ILE A 277 -4.54 -7.75 -11.40
CA ILE A 277 -5.38 -7.15 -12.45
C ILE A 277 -6.86 -7.30 -12.07
N THR A 278 -7.28 -8.49 -11.63
CA THR A 278 -8.65 -8.75 -11.21
C THR A 278 -9.04 -7.90 -10.01
N GLY A 279 -8.18 -7.84 -8.98
CA GLY A 279 -8.41 -7.02 -7.80
C GLY A 279 -8.54 -5.54 -8.13
N MET A 280 -7.60 -4.97 -8.89
CA MET A 280 -7.62 -3.56 -9.26
C MET A 280 -8.82 -3.20 -10.15
N LYS A 281 -9.25 -4.09 -11.06
CA LYS A 281 -10.50 -3.92 -11.82
C LYS A 281 -11.72 -3.85 -10.91
N THR A 282 -11.79 -4.71 -9.91
CA THR A 282 -12.88 -4.69 -8.90
C THR A 282 -12.88 -3.35 -8.16
N ILE A 283 -11.74 -2.89 -7.66
CA ILE A 283 -11.60 -1.60 -6.97
C ILE A 283 -12.06 -0.43 -7.86
N LEU A 284 -11.58 -0.37 -9.11
CA LEU A 284 -11.94 0.70 -10.06
C LEU A 284 -13.42 0.67 -10.43
N SER A 285 -14.02 -0.51 -10.58
CA SER A 285 -15.42 -0.63 -10.94
C SER A 285 -16.37 -0.22 -9.82
N ILE A 286 -16.02 -0.50 -8.56
CA ILE A 286 -16.76 -0.01 -7.39
C ILE A 286 -16.51 1.50 -7.23
N GLY A 287 -15.25 1.91 -7.33
CA GLY A 287 -14.76 3.27 -7.11
C GLY A 287 -14.19 3.44 -5.71
N VAL A 288 -12.98 4.01 -5.64
CA VAL A 288 -12.28 4.23 -4.37
C VAL A 288 -13.04 5.16 -3.44
N ASP A 289 -13.78 6.14 -3.99
CA ASP A 289 -14.67 7.04 -3.25
C ASP A 289 -15.79 6.28 -2.49
N VAL A 290 -16.43 5.34 -3.16
CA VAL A 290 -17.49 4.50 -2.57
C VAL A 290 -16.90 3.56 -1.50
N ILE A 291 -15.76 2.95 -1.81
CA ILE A 291 -15.04 2.10 -0.87
C ILE A 291 -14.66 2.89 0.38
N ARG A 292 -14.09 4.08 0.22
CA ARG A 292 -13.69 4.96 1.32
C ARG A 292 -14.87 5.29 2.23
N SER A 293 -16.00 5.76 1.66
CA SER A 293 -17.19 6.09 2.43
C SER A 293 -17.74 4.90 3.23
N ARG A 294 -17.67 3.68 2.69
CA ARG A 294 -18.07 2.47 3.41
C ARG A 294 -17.11 2.13 4.54
N VAL A 295 -15.81 2.16 4.27
CA VAL A 295 -14.75 1.88 5.26
C VAL A 295 -14.79 2.87 6.42
N GLU A 296 -15.04 4.15 6.17
CA GLU A 296 -15.22 5.18 7.20
C GLU A 296 -16.35 4.82 8.16
N LYS A 297 -17.51 4.41 7.65
CA LYS A 297 -18.65 3.98 8.47
C LYS A 297 -18.31 2.73 9.29
N LEU A 298 -17.61 1.76 8.71
CA LEU A 298 -17.23 0.52 9.40
C LEU A 298 -16.18 0.78 10.48
N THR A 299 -15.20 1.63 10.23
CA THR A 299 -14.18 1.99 11.25
C THR A 299 -14.76 2.86 12.35
N ALA A 300 -15.66 3.79 12.05
CA ALA A 300 -16.40 4.55 13.05
C ALA A 300 -17.27 3.64 13.93
N ARG A 301 -17.94 2.66 13.32
CA ARG A 301 -18.71 1.63 14.05
C ARG A 301 -17.82 0.82 14.99
N ALA A 302 -16.67 0.34 14.49
CA ALA A 302 -15.72 -0.43 15.31
C ALA A 302 -15.25 0.36 16.54
N ILE A 303 -14.90 1.63 16.37
CA ILE A 303 -14.51 2.50 17.50
C ILE A 303 -15.66 2.64 18.49
N LYS A 304 -16.87 2.97 18.02
CA LYS A 304 -18.05 3.15 18.87
C LYS A 304 -18.38 1.88 19.66
N THR A 305 -18.51 0.73 18.98
CA THR A 305 -18.77 -0.55 19.65
C THR A 305 -17.65 -0.93 20.61
N GLY A 306 -16.38 -0.63 20.27
CA GLY A 306 -15.24 -0.83 21.17
C GLY A 306 -15.35 -0.03 22.45
N GLU A 307 -15.71 1.25 22.38
CA GLU A 307 -15.95 2.11 23.55
C GLU A 307 -17.10 1.58 24.42
N GLU A 308 -18.22 1.16 23.81
CA GLU A 308 -19.36 0.54 24.52
C GLU A 308 -18.95 -0.76 25.22
N GLN A 309 -17.96 -1.48 24.68
CA GLN A 309 -17.40 -2.71 25.28
C GLN A 309 -16.23 -2.44 26.24
N GLY A 310 -15.83 -1.18 26.44
CA GLY A 310 -14.72 -0.81 27.32
C GLY A 310 -13.34 -1.15 26.75
N LEU A 311 -13.19 -1.26 25.45
CA LEU A 311 -11.91 -1.45 24.77
C LEU A 311 -11.24 -0.09 24.51
N GLU A 312 -9.97 0.03 24.87
CA GLU A 312 -9.14 1.18 24.53
C GLU A 312 -8.66 1.11 23.08
N THR A 313 -8.72 2.22 22.34
CA THR A 313 -8.20 2.31 20.98
C THR A 313 -7.10 3.36 20.86
N ILE A 314 -6.05 3.04 20.09
CA ILE A 314 -4.99 3.98 19.68
C ILE A 314 -5.23 4.59 18.30
N THR A 315 -6.32 4.21 17.64
CA THR A 315 -6.72 4.74 16.33
C THR A 315 -7.33 6.14 16.50
N PRO A 316 -7.00 7.12 15.63
CA PRO A 316 -7.64 8.42 15.64
C PRO A 316 -9.16 8.31 15.45
N LYS A 317 -9.92 9.07 16.26
CA LYS A 317 -11.39 9.16 16.15
C LYS A 317 -11.81 10.05 14.99
N ASP A 318 -10.99 11.04 14.66
CA ASP A 318 -11.22 11.93 13.52
C ASP A 318 -11.13 11.15 12.19
N GLU A 319 -12.14 11.28 11.34
CA GLU A 319 -12.22 10.62 10.04
C GLU A 319 -11.15 11.12 9.06
N GLU A 320 -10.74 12.39 9.18
CA GLU A 320 -9.69 12.96 8.36
C GLU A 320 -8.30 12.40 8.72
N GLU A 321 -8.10 12.02 9.98
CA GLU A 321 -6.86 11.41 10.46
C GLU A 321 -6.90 9.87 10.47
N ARG A 322 -7.98 9.24 10.00
CA ARG A 322 -8.16 7.79 10.08
C ARG A 322 -8.18 7.12 8.70
N GLY A 323 -7.40 6.06 8.54
CA GLY A 323 -7.47 5.12 7.43
C GLY A 323 -8.42 3.93 7.70
N ALA A 324 -8.14 2.80 7.06
CA ALA A 324 -8.99 1.60 7.09
C ALA A 324 -8.64 0.62 8.25
N ILE A 325 -7.96 1.07 9.30
CA ILE A 325 -7.50 0.21 10.40
C ILE A 325 -8.01 0.79 11.73
N VAL A 326 -8.60 -0.09 12.56
CA VAL A 326 -8.90 0.20 13.98
C VAL A 326 -8.07 -0.74 14.83
N SER A 327 -7.29 -0.19 15.77
CA SER A 327 -6.38 -0.94 16.65
C SER A 327 -6.83 -0.81 18.09
N PHE A 328 -7.19 -1.92 18.71
CA PHE A 328 -7.56 -2.02 20.13
C PHE A 328 -6.38 -2.49 20.95
N VAL A 329 -6.12 -1.81 22.05
CA VAL A 329 -5.10 -2.21 23.04
C VAL A 329 -5.60 -3.43 23.80
N VAL A 330 -4.88 -4.53 23.69
CA VAL A 330 -5.22 -5.77 24.38
C VAL A 330 -3.96 -6.49 24.85
N PRO A 331 -4.00 -7.16 25.99
CA PRO A 331 -2.88 -8.00 26.42
C PRO A 331 -2.75 -9.21 25.49
N ASN A 332 -1.54 -9.71 25.30
CA ASN A 332 -1.25 -10.92 24.52
C ASN A 332 -1.94 -10.96 23.15
N ALA A 333 -1.87 -9.84 22.40
CA ALA A 333 -2.59 -9.65 21.13
C ALA A 333 -2.38 -10.80 20.13
N HIS A 334 -1.20 -11.42 20.12
CA HIS A 334 -0.90 -12.54 19.23
C HIS A 334 -1.66 -13.83 19.62
N ASP A 335 -1.78 -14.13 20.91
CA ASP A 335 -2.63 -15.23 21.38
C ASP A 335 -4.11 -14.95 21.08
N LEU A 336 -4.56 -13.71 21.33
CA LEU A 336 -5.92 -13.30 21.03
C LEU A 336 -6.26 -13.45 19.52
N GLU A 337 -5.34 -13.09 18.62
CA GLU A 337 -5.50 -13.31 17.17
C GLU A 337 -5.71 -14.80 16.86
N ALA A 338 -4.94 -15.69 17.45
CA ALA A 338 -5.08 -17.14 17.27
C ALA A 338 -6.45 -17.63 17.75
N ARG A 339 -6.89 -17.17 18.93
CA ARG A 339 -8.21 -17.51 19.52
C ARG A 339 -9.37 -16.97 18.70
N LEU A 340 -9.26 -15.76 18.15
CA LEU A 340 -10.25 -15.18 17.24
C LEU A 340 -10.38 -16.02 15.97
N ARG A 341 -9.26 -16.46 15.41
CA ARG A 341 -9.22 -17.32 14.22
C ARG A 341 -9.94 -18.66 14.45
N LEU A 342 -9.77 -19.27 15.64
CA LEU A 342 -10.49 -20.47 16.01
C LEU A 342 -12.02 -20.24 16.14
N ASN A 343 -12.44 -18.98 16.35
CA ASN A 343 -13.84 -18.56 16.34
C ASN A 343 -14.31 -18.05 14.96
N GLY A 344 -13.53 -18.26 13.89
CA GLY A 344 -13.88 -17.85 12.53
C GLY A 344 -13.75 -16.34 12.29
N ILE A 345 -12.96 -15.62 13.08
CA ILE A 345 -12.73 -14.18 12.93
C ILE A 345 -11.26 -13.94 12.60
N PHE A 346 -10.99 -13.48 11.37
CA PHE A 346 -9.65 -13.21 10.89
C PHE A 346 -9.29 -11.74 11.13
N THR A 347 -8.31 -11.52 11.99
CA THR A 347 -7.77 -10.21 12.38
C THR A 347 -6.26 -10.19 12.21
N SER A 348 -5.58 -9.15 12.66
CA SER A 348 -4.13 -9.10 12.64
C SER A 348 -3.60 -8.37 13.88
N SER A 349 -2.67 -8.98 14.59
CA SER A 349 -2.04 -8.40 15.78
C SER A 349 -0.80 -7.55 15.46
N ARG A 350 -0.46 -6.70 16.39
CA ARG A 350 0.84 -6.04 16.57
C ARG A 350 1.13 -5.99 18.08
N ASP A 351 2.36 -5.66 18.46
CA ASP A 351 2.79 -5.65 19.87
C ASP A 351 1.85 -4.86 20.79
N VAL A 352 1.26 -3.78 20.27
CA VAL A 352 0.36 -2.89 21.04
C VAL A 352 -1.08 -3.39 21.09
N GLY A 353 -1.50 -4.29 20.20
CA GLY A 353 -2.90 -4.72 20.19
C GLY A 353 -3.37 -5.47 18.96
N ILE A 354 -4.69 -5.66 18.88
CA ILE A 354 -5.39 -6.33 17.78
C ILE A 354 -5.96 -5.32 16.80
N ARG A 355 -5.79 -5.56 15.49
CA ARG A 355 -6.24 -4.68 14.43
C ARG A 355 -7.43 -5.28 13.69
N LEU A 356 -8.48 -4.49 13.53
CA LEU A 356 -9.57 -4.71 12.60
C LEU A 356 -9.33 -3.85 11.36
N ALA A 357 -9.35 -4.47 10.21
CA ALA A 357 -9.10 -3.82 8.93
C ALA A 357 -10.20 -4.17 7.92
N PRO A 358 -11.36 -3.51 8.03
CA PRO A 358 -12.48 -3.75 7.11
C PRO A 358 -12.18 -3.24 5.70
N HIS A 359 -12.92 -3.80 4.75
CA HIS A 359 -12.97 -3.36 3.37
C HIS A 359 -14.44 -3.26 2.90
N PHE A 360 -14.67 -2.95 1.62
CA PHE A 360 -16.01 -2.76 1.07
C PHE A 360 -16.94 -3.98 1.24
N TYR A 361 -16.40 -5.19 1.35
CA TYR A 361 -17.15 -6.42 1.47
C TYR A 361 -17.65 -6.72 2.90
N ASN A 362 -17.19 -6.00 3.92
CA ASN A 362 -17.62 -6.22 5.28
C ASN A 362 -18.95 -5.52 5.60
N THR A 363 -19.65 -6.03 6.61
CA THR A 363 -20.91 -5.48 7.14
C THR A 363 -20.75 -4.88 8.53
N ALA A 364 -21.74 -4.10 8.97
CA ALA A 364 -21.78 -3.55 10.32
C ALA A 364 -21.91 -4.65 11.39
N GLU A 365 -22.69 -5.67 11.10
CA GLU A 365 -22.91 -6.84 11.97
C GLU A 365 -21.63 -7.64 12.17
N GLU A 366 -20.80 -7.79 11.13
CA GLU A 366 -19.48 -8.42 11.23
C GLU A 366 -18.54 -7.64 12.14
N ILE A 367 -18.59 -6.30 12.07
CA ILE A 367 -17.81 -5.43 12.97
C ILE A 367 -18.24 -5.61 14.41
N ASP A 368 -19.54 -5.55 14.70
CA ASP A 368 -20.06 -5.70 16.05
C ASP A 368 -19.67 -7.06 16.63
N THR A 369 -19.92 -8.13 15.88
CA THR A 369 -19.56 -9.51 16.28
C THR A 369 -18.08 -9.64 16.59
N ALA A 370 -17.21 -9.04 15.77
CA ALA A 370 -15.77 -9.12 15.98
C ALA A 370 -15.32 -8.33 17.22
N VAL A 371 -15.85 -7.12 17.43
CA VAL A 371 -15.52 -6.28 18.59
C VAL A 371 -16.01 -6.91 19.91
N GLU A 372 -17.23 -7.41 19.94
CA GLU A 372 -17.79 -8.13 21.10
C GLU A 372 -16.93 -9.35 21.44
N LYS A 373 -16.52 -10.12 20.42
CA LYS A 373 -15.66 -11.29 20.64
C LYS A 373 -14.27 -10.91 21.14
N ILE A 374 -13.67 -9.83 20.64
CA ILE A 374 -12.42 -9.28 21.17
C ILE A 374 -12.56 -8.95 22.65
N SER A 375 -13.60 -8.20 23.04
CA SER A 375 -13.87 -7.86 24.43
C SER A 375 -14.06 -9.09 25.31
N GLN A 376 -14.86 -10.06 24.84
CA GLN A 376 -15.11 -11.30 25.57
C GLN A 376 -13.85 -12.14 25.81
N LEU A 377 -13.00 -12.25 24.80
CA LEU A 377 -11.80 -13.08 24.85
C LEU A 377 -10.65 -12.39 25.59
N SER A 378 -10.50 -11.06 25.49
CA SER A 378 -9.44 -10.31 26.20
C SER A 378 -9.62 -10.27 27.71
N ARG A 379 -10.86 -10.38 28.22
CA ARG A 379 -11.17 -10.41 29.68
C ARG A 379 -10.87 -11.79 30.31
N LYS A 380 -10.68 -12.82 29.52
CA LYS A 380 -10.43 -14.21 30.00
C LYS A 380 -8.93 -14.56 30.07
N THR A 381 -8.08 -13.57 29.88
CA THR A 381 -6.62 -13.67 30.02
C THR A 381 -6.18 -12.97 31.28
#